data_f3c655cd5830dcacbf656ad7143ea487
#
_entry.id   f3c655cd5830dcacbf656ad7143ea487
#
_cell.length_a   1.000
_cell.length_b   1.000
_cell.length_c   1.000
_cell.angle_alpha   90.00
_cell.angle_beta   90.00
_cell.angle_gamma   90.00
#
_symmetry.space_group_name_H-M   'P 1'
#
loop_
_entity.id
_entity.type
_entity.pdbx_description
1 polymer ?
#
loop_
_entity_poly.entity_id
_entity_poly.type
_entity_poly.pdbx_seq_one_letter_code
_entity_poly.pdbx_strand_id
1 'polypeptide(L)'
;MLFGVIASSALVLGALVGGWVEIPKRVLAAMLAFAAGALITALSFELFEDSYEKGGIWRAAIGLAVGAVVFTALSAWLDRVAEGRREKDHGSEKLDVDAAAEETAPSSSSVSGAAGLALLAAVTLDGVPENVALGVSLGEGTGGLALLVAIFVSNFPESLVGSASMRAQGRSRKYILGMWVACAALLTVAVVVGAGPLAVTPPETISLPLAFAAGAVLASLADTLMPEAYEKGGPTVALSTAAGFVLSFVLATL
;
A
#
# COMPACT_ATOMS: atom_id res chain seq x y z
N MET A 1 8.62 14.36 -11.28
CA MET A 1 7.43 14.93 -10.63
C MET A 1 6.11 14.49 -11.28
N LEU A 2 5.91 14.64 -12.59
CA LEU A 2 4.64 14.29 -13.25
C LEU A 2 4.20 12.84 -12.97
N PHE A 3 5.10 11.86 -13.15
CA PHE A 3 4.79 10.45 -12.90
C PHE A 3 4.46 10.14 -11.44
N GLY A 4 5.13 10.81 -10.48
CA GLY A 4 4.79 10.66 -9.07
C GLY A 4 3.38 11.18 -8.75
N VAL A 5 2.98 12.30 -9.32
CA VAL A 5 1.62 12.81 -9.20
C VAL A 5 0.61 11.86 -9.85
N ILE A 6 0.92 11.29 -11.02
CA ILE A 6 0.05 10.31 -11.68
C ILE A 6 -0.12 9.06 -10.82
N ALA A 7 0.98 8.44 -10.36
CA ALA A 7 0.93 7.25 -9.51
C ALA A 7 0.13 7.49 -8.24
N SER A 8 0.40 8.58 -7.55
CA SER A 8 -0.23 8.92 -6.28
C SER A 8 -1.66 9.47 -6.40
N SER A 9 -2.07 9.93 -7.60
CA SER A 9 -3.44 10.42 -7.82
C SER A 9 -4.49 9.34 -7.62
N ALA A 10 -4.12 8.06 -7.83
CA ALA A 10 -4.99 6.92 -7.58
C ALA A 10 -5.49 6.87 -6.11
N LEU A 11 -4.64 7.23 -5.14
CA LEU A 11 -5.01 7.33 -3.73
C LEU A 11 -6.12 8.36 -3.49
N VAL A 12 -6.01 9.52 -4.11
CA VAL A 12 -7.00 10.60 -3.99
C VAL A 12 -8.31 10.22 -4.69
N LEU A 13 -8.21 9.61 -5.88
CA LEU A 13 -9.39 9.16 -6.64
C LEU A 13 -10.13 8.04 -5.90
N GLY A 14 -9.42 7.03 -5.40
CA GLY A 14 -10.01 5.95 -4.60
C GLY A 14 -10.64 6.47 -3.31
N ALA A 15 -9.98 7.42 -2.64
CA ALA A 15 -10.52 8.07 -1.45
C ALA A 15 -11.79 8.88 -1.74
N LEU A 16 -11.84 9.58 -2.86
CA LEU A 16 -13.06 10.27 -3.30
C LEU A 16 -14.19 9.27 -3.52
N VAL A 17 -13.95 8.19 -4.25
CA VAL A 17 -14.98 7.18 -4.52
C VAL A 17 -15.41 6.47 -3.24
N GLY A 18 -14.49 5.93 -2.43
CA GLY A 18 -14.77 5.20 -1.19
C GLY A 18 -15.43 6.04 -0.10
N GLY A 19 -15.13 7.36 -0.10
CA GLY A 19 -15.77 8.31 0.82
C GLY A 19 -17.24 8.62 0.49
N TRP A 20 -17.70 8.33 -0.74
CA TRP A 20 -19.07 8.68 -1.20
C TRP A 20 -19.89 7.50 -1.68
N VAL A 21 -19.27 6.45 -2.22
CA VAL A 21 -19.96 5.33 -2.88
C VAL A 21 -19.70 4.04 -2.10
N GLU A 22 -20.73 3.19 -2.02
CA GLU A 22 -20.58 1.81 -1.53
C GLU A 22 -20.34 0.88 -2.73
N ILE A 23 -19.16 0.26 -2.74
CA ILE A 23 -18.80 -0.68 -3.81
C ILE A 23 -19.11 -2.10 -3.37
N PRO A 24 -19.72 -2.92 -4.23
CA PRO A 24 -19.98 -4.32 -3.94
C PRO A 24 -18.67 -5.06 -3.60
N LYS A 25 -18.68 -5.86 -2.54
CA LYS A 25 -17.49 -6.59 -2.05
C LYS A 25 -16.80 -7.41 -3.14
N ARG A 26 -17.57 -8.02 -4.06
CA ARG A 26 -17.02 -8.82 -5.16
C ARG A 26 -16.24 -7.99 -6.17
N VAL A 27 -16.72 -6.77 -6.47
CA VAL A 27 -16.02 -5.85 -7.39
C VAL A 27 -14.71 -5.40 -6.75
N LEU A 28 -14.75 -5.04 -5.47
CA LEU A 28 -13.56 -4.67 -4.72
C LEU A 28 -12.54 -5.80 -4.67
N ALA A 29 -12.98 -7.03 -4.38
CA ALA A 29 -12.13 -8.22 -4.39
C ALA A 29 -11.45 -8.45 -5.75
N ALA A 30 -12.20 -8.29 -6.84
CA ALA A 30 -11.65 -8.41 -8.19
C ALA A 30 -10.59 -7.33 -8.48
N MET A 31 -10.80 -6.10 -8.01
CA MET A 31 -9.83 -5.00 -8.16
C MET A 31 -8.55 -5.24 -7.36
N LEU A 32 -8.66 -5.68 -6.09
CA LEU A 32 -7.51 -6.03 -5.26
C LEU A 32 -6.71 -7.20 -5.85
N ALA A 33 -7.41 -8.23 -6.33
CA ALA A 33 -6.78 -9.38 -6.98
C ALA A 33 -6.07 -9.02 -8.29
N PHE A 34 -6.68 -8.14 -9.09
CA PHE A 34 -6.08 -7.62 -10.32
C PHE A 34 -4.81 -6.81 -10.01
N ALA A 35 -4.88 -5.94 -9.01
CA ALA A 35 -3.75 -5.17 -8.53
C ALA A 35 -2.60 -6.08 -8.04
N ALA A 36 -2.92 -7.11 -7.25
CA ALA A 36 -1.93 -8.07 -6.79
C ALA A 36 -1.22 -8.77 -7.97
N GLY A 37 -1.97 -9.17 -9.01
CA GLY A 37 -1.38 -9.75 -10.21
C GLY A 37 -0.45 -8.79 -10.96
N ALA A 38 -0.85 -7.54 -11.11
CA ALA A 38 -0.03 -6.51 -11.75
C ALA A 38 1.26 -6.23 -10.96
N LEU A 39 1.16 -6.13 -9.62
CA LEU A 39 2.31 -5.92 -8.75
C LEU A 39 3.28 -7.10 -8.75
N ILE A 40 2.80 -8.36 -8.82
CA ILE A 40 3.68 -9.54 -8.94
C ILE A 40 4.56 -9.42 -10.18
N THR A 41 3.99 -9.01 -11.31
CA THR A 41 4.77 -8.80 -12.55
C THR A 41 5.80 -7.68 -12.37
N ALA A 42 5.36 -6.52 -11.89
CA ALA A 42 6.24 -5.37 -11.73
C ALA A 42 7.38 -5.65 -10.75
N LEU A 43 7.09 -6.28 -9.60
CA LEU A 43 8.15 -6.63 -8.64
C LEU A 43 9.15 -7.65 -9.21
N SER A 44 8.69 -8.58 -10.05
CA SER A 44 9.55 -9.63 -10.60
C SER A 44 10.47 -9.11 -11.69
N PHE A 45 9.93 -8.36 -12.65
CA PHE A 45 10.62 -7.94 -13.87
C PHE A 45 11.21 -6.53 -13.80
N GLU A 46 10.62 -5.62 -13.01
CA GLU A 46 11.14 -4.25 -12.91
C GLU A 46 11.94 -3.97 -11.63
N LEU A 47 11.71 -4.74 -10.55
CA LEU A 47 12.44 -4.51 -9.30
C LEU A 47 13.50 -5.57 -9.03
N PHE A 48 13.10 -6.85 -9.03
CA PHE A 48 14.01 -7.93 -8.66
C PHE A 48 14.99 -8.26 -9.79
N GLU A 49 14.53 -8.34 -11.03
CA GLU A 49 15.39 -8.58 -12.20
C GLU A 49 16.41 -7.44 -12.36
N ASP A 50 15.96 -6.19 -12.30
CA ASP A 50 16.83 -5.01 -12.31
C ASP A 50 17.87 -5.03 -11.19
N SER A 51 17.45 -5.40 -9.98
CA SER A 51 18.37 -5.56 -8.86
C SER A 51 19.41 -6.63 -9.12
N TYR A 52 18.99 -7.77 -9.68
CA TYR A 52 19.90 -8.87 -10.05
C TYR A 52 20.90 -8.44 -11.12
N GLU A 53 20.47 -7.79 -12.18
CA GLU A 53 21.33 -7.30 -13.25
C GLU A 53 22.38 -6.29 -12.75
N LYS A 54 21.98 -5.39 -11.87
CA LYS A 54 22.83 -4.33 -11.31
C LYS A 54 23.80 -4.81 -10.23
N GLY A 55 23.43 -5.79 -9.41
CA GLY A 55 24.20 -6.16 -8.21
C GLY A 55 24.47 -7.65 -8.02
N GLY A 56 23.98 -8.49 -8.93
CA GLY A 56 24.11 -9.95 -8.87
C GLY A 56 23.18 -10.61 -7.85
N ILE A 57 23.13 -11.94 -7.92
CA ILE A 57 22.13 -12.74 -7.16
C ILE A 57 22.19 -12.55 -5.64
N TRP A 58 23.39 -12.42 -5.08
CA TRP A 58 23.53 -12.33 -3.62
C TRP A 58 22.97 -11.02 -3.06
N ARG A 59 23.23 -9.89 -3.74
CA ARG A 59 22.66 -8.59 -3.32
C ARG A 59 21.15 -8.58 -3.49
N ALA A 60 20.66 -9.08 -4.63
CA ALA A 60 19.22 -9.19 -4.89
C ALA A 60 18.52 -10.08 -3.84
N ALA A 61 19.05 -11.28 -3.56
CA ALA A 61 18.45 -12.19 -2.58
C ALA A 61 18.48 -11.63 -1.15
N ILE A 62 19.60 -11.02 -0.73
CA ILE A 62 19.72 -10.40 0.61
C ILE A 62 18.78 -9.21 0.71
N GLY A 63 18.75 -8.32 -0.28
CA GLY A 63 17.86 -7.16 -0.29
C GLY A 63 16.41 -7.55 -0.18
N LEU A 64 15.96 -8.52 -0.98
CA LEU A 64 14.60 -9.05 -0.95
C LEU A 64 14.26 -9.67 0.41
N ALA A 65 15.14 -10.51 0.96
CA ALA A 65 14.92 -11.11 2.27
C ALA A 65 14.82 -10.06 3.38
N VAL A 66 15.70 -9.05 3.37
CA VAL A 66 15.66 -7.96 4.35
C VAL A 66 14.39 -7.13 4.21
N GLY A 67 13.98 -6.79 2.98
CA GLY A 67 12.75 -6.07 2.71
C GLY A 67 11.53 -6.80 3.25
N ALA A 68 11.40 -8.09 2.97
CA ALA A 68 10.32 -8.92 3.47
C ALA A 68 10.31 -9.02 5.01
N VAL A 69 11.47 -9.22 5.64
CA VAL A 69 11.59 -9.29 7.11
C VAL A 69 11.22 -7.95 7.75
N VAL A 70 11.71 -6.83 7.21
CA VAL A 70 11.42 -5.50 7.74
C VAL A 70 9.94 -5.19 7.61
N PHE A 71 9.34 -5.45 6.44
CA PHE A 71 7.90 -5.28 6.24
C PHE A 71 7.11 -6.09 7.26
N THR A 72 7.34 -7.41 7.35
CA THR A 72 6.60 -8.30 8.25
C THR A 72 6.76 -7.90 9.71
N ALA A 73 7.97 -7.51 10.13
CA ALA A 73 8.21 -7.06 11.49
C ALA A 73 7.47 -5.75 11.81
N LEU A 74 7.42 -4.83 10.86
CA LEU A 74 6.76 -3.52 11.01
C LEU A 74 5.24 -3.66 10.97
N SER A 75 4.70 -4.50 10.07
CA SER A 75 3.28 -4.86 10.01
C SER A 75 2.82 -5.47 11.33
N ALA A 76 3.51 -6.51 11.82
CA ALA A 76 3.21 -7.14 13.10
C ALA A 76 3.33 -6.18 14.30
N TRP A 77 4.25 -5.22 14.25
CA TRP A 77 4.36 -4.21 15.29
C TRP A 77 3.18 -3.23 15.25
N LEU A 78 2.75 -2.79 14.06
CA LEU A 78 1.59 -1.91 13.89
C LEU A 78 0.30 -2.57 14.38
N ASP A 79 0.11 -3.85 14.08
CA ASP A 79 -1.04 -4.62 14.54
C ASP A 79 -1.10 -4.70 16.07
N ARG A 80 0.01 -5.02 16.72
CA ARG A 80 0.10 -5.05 18.19
C ARG A 80 -0.20 -3.69 18.82
N VAL A 81 0.28 -2.61 18.21
CA VAL A 81 -0.02 -1.24 18.68
C VAL A 81 -1.50 -0.92 18.52
N ALA A 82 -2.13 -1.37 17.43
CA ALA A 82 -3.55 -1.18 17.18
C ALA A 82 -4.40 -1.99 18.16
N GLU A 83 -4.06 -3.25 18.43
CA GLU A 83 -4.72 -4.13 19.38
C GLU A 83 -4.59 -3.63 20.84
N GLY A 84 -3.41 -3.28 21.28
CA GLY A 84 -3.18 -2.76 22.64
C GLY A 84 -3.89 -1.43 22.92
N ARG A 85 -4.23 -0.67 21.87
CA ARG A 85 -5.08 0.52 22.00
C ARG A 85 -6.56 0.16 22.11
N ARG A 86 -7.03 -0.85 21.40
CA ARG A 86 -8.41 -1.36 21.50
C ARG A 86 -8.70 -1.94 22.88
N GLU A 87 -7.78 -2.70 23.47
CA GLU A 87 -7.92 -3.25 24.81
C GLU A 87 -7.96 -2.15 25.89
N LYS A 88 -7.18 -1.09 25.76
CA LYS A 88 -7.20 0.04 26.69
C LYS A 88 -8.52 0.83 26.64
N ASP A 89 -9.08 1.00 25.44
CA ASP A 89 -10.39 1.67 25.27
C ASP A 89 -11.52 0.82 25.87
N HIS A 90 -11.53 -0.50 25.63
CA HIS A 90 -12.53 -1.40 26.25
C HIS A 90 -12.33 -1.58 27.76
N GLY A 91 -11.10 -1.49 28.26
CA GLY A 91 -10.82 -1.52 29.69
C GLY A 91 -11.29 -0.26 30.43
N SER A 92 -11.20 0.91 29.78
CA SER A 92 -11.69 2.18 30.31
C SER A 92 -13.23 2.23 30.35
N GLU A 93 -13.90 1.69 29.33
CA GLU A 93 -15.35 1.65 29.23
C GLU A 93 -15.98 0.73 30.31
N LYS A 94 -15.30 -0.36 30.71
CA LYS A 94 -15.77 -1.24 31.79
C LYS A 94 -15.63 -0.64 33.18
N LEU A 95 -14.70 0.25 33.41
CA LEU A 95 -14.53 0.93 34.70
C LEU A 95 -15.53 2.06 34.92
N ASP A 96 -16.07 2.65 33.85
CA ASP A 96 -17.04 3.75 33.93
C ASP A 96 -18.50 3.26 34.02
N VAL A 97 -18.80 1.99 33.67
CA VAL A 97 -20.17 1.43 33.71
C VAL A 97 -20.66 1.16 35.14
N ASP A 98 -19.75 0.97 36.10
CA ASP A 98 -20.13 0.78 37.52
C ASP A 98 -20.39 2.10 38.29
N ALA A 99 -20.20 3.27 37.65
CA ALA A 99 -20.27 4.56 38.36
C ALA A 99 -21.36 5.53 37.90
N ALA A 100 -22.09 5.31 36.81
CA ALA A 100 -23.15 6.24 36.39
C ALA A 100 -24.20 5.59 35.48
N ALA A 101 -25.37 5.29 36.07
CA ALA A 101 -26.61 5.18 35.32
C ALA A 101 -27.13 6.60 35.08
N GLU A 102 -26.72 7.26 34.01
CA GLU A 102 -27.49 8.35 33.37
C GLU A 102 -26.84 8.76 32.03
N GLU A 103 -27.69 8.90 31.04
CA GLU A 103 -27.50 9.26 29.65
C GLU A 103 -26.34 10.23 29.32
N THR A 104 -25.38 9.76 28.53
CA THR A 104 -24.79 10.57 27.45
C THR A 104 -24.07 9.66 26.47
N ALA A 105 -24.32 9.87 25.17
CA ALA A 105 -23.75 9.10 24.07
C ALA A 105 -22.19 9.10 24.11
N PRO A 106 -21.52 7.96 23.88
CA PRO A 106 -20.07 7.89 23.94
C PRO A 106 -19.45 8.78 22.87
N SER A 107 -18.52 9.63 23.28
CA SER A 107 -17.74 10.49 22.39
C SER A 107 -16.81 9.60 21.53
N SER A 108 -17.20 9.39 20.28
CA SER A 108 -16.55 8.56 19.25
C SER A 108 -15.18 9.07 18.77
N SER A 109 -14.53 10.00 19.45
CA SER A 109 -13.38 10.73 18.91
C SER A 109 -12.01 10.11 19.16
N SER A 110 -11.82 9.24 20.15
CA SER A 110 -10.50 8.68 20.50
C SER A 110 -10.16 7.37 19.77
N VAL A 111 -11.13 6.47 19.62
CA VAL A 111 -10.99 5.18 18.90
C VAL A 111 -10.66 5.41 17.42
N SER A 112 -11.20 6.44 16.88
CA SER A 112 -11.17 6.85 15.49
C SER A 112 -9.78 7.39 15.04
N GLY A 113 -8.93 7.97 15.93
CA GLY A 113 -7.59 8.49 15.60
C GLY A 113 -6.57 7.40 15.34
N ALA A 114 -6.64 6.32 16.09
CA ALA A 114 -5.69 5.23 16.02
C ALA A 114 -5.82 4.40 14.74
N ALA A 115 -7.04 4.11 14.29
CA ALA A 115 -7.28 3.33 13.08
C ALA A 115 -6.84 4.08 11.80
N GLY A 116 -7.06 5.42 11.75
CA GLY A 116 -6.59 6.22 10.63
C GLY A 116 -5.07 6.31 10.54
N LEU A 117 -4.37 6.41 11.68
CA LEU A 117 -2.91 6.41 11.72
C LEU A 117 -2.31 5.04 11.37
N ALA A 118 -2.93 3.95 11.81
CA ALA A 118 -2.49 2.60 11.46
C ALA A 118 -2.60 2.35 9.95
N LEU A 119 -3.71 2.77 9.35
CA LEU A 119 -3.91 2.66 7.91
C LEU A 119 -2.93 3.53 7.11
N LEU A 120 -2.68 4.78 7.56
CA LEU A 120 -1.66 5.63 6.94
C LEU A 120 -0.27 5.00 7.04
N ALA A 121 0.04 4.40 8.18
CA ALA A 121 1.31 3.72 8.39
C ALA A 121 1.44 2.49 7.48
N ALA A 122 0.38 1.69 7.31
CA ALA A 122 0.36 0.55 6.40
C ALA A 122 0.61 0.99 4.95
N VAL A 123 -0.17 1.93 4.42
CA VAL A 123 0.01 2.47 3.04
C VAL A 123 1.36 3.14 2.85
N THR A 124 1.92 3.76 3.91
CA THR A 124 3.27 4.33 3.85
C THR A 124 4.33 3.23 3.77
N LEU A 125 4.12 2.15 4.50
CA LEU A 125 5.04 1.02 4.56
C LEU A 125 5.15 0.31 3.20
N ASP A 126 4.03 0.12 2.53
CA ASP A 126 3.94 -0.48 1.19
C ASP A 126 4.37 0.51 0.10
N GLY A 127 3.78 1.68 0.12
CA GLY A 127 3.87 2.64 -0.96
C GLY A 127 5.21 3.35 -1.07
N VAL A 128 5.93 3.60 0.05
CA VAL A 128 7.21 4.32 -0.04
C VAL A 128 8.27 3.53 -0.80
N PRO A 129 8.54 2.24 -0.50
CA PRO A 129 9.49 1.44 -1.28
C PRO A 129 9.14 1.35 -2.76
N GLU A 130 7.86 1.10 -3.10
CA GLU A 130 7.37 1.03 -4.48
C GLU A 130 7.59 2.34 -5.25
N ASN A 131 7.24 3.46 -4.63
CA ASN A 131 7.36 4.76 -5.28
C ASN A 131 8.81 5.24 -5.40
N VAL A 132 9.69 4.89 -4.46
CA VAL A 132 11.13 5.11 -4.60
C VAL A 132 11.66 4.29 -5.79
N ALA A 133 11.29 3.03 -5.92
CA ALA A 133 11.70 2.16 -7.00
C ALA A 133 11.20 2.67 -8.36
N LEU A 134 9.92 3.09 -8.45
CA LEU A 134 9.37 3.77 -9.62
C LEU A 134 10.21 5.00 -9.99
N GLY A 135 10.61 5.78 -9.01
CA GLY A 135 11.47 6.94 -9.23
C GLY A 135 12.81 6.56 -9.83
N VAL A 136 13.46 5.50 -9.35
CA VAL A 136 14.73 5.00 -9.89
C VAL A 136 14.57 4.57 -11.34
N SER A 137 13.61 3.68 -11.65
CA SER A 137 13.35 3.20 -13.01
C SER A 137 13.07 4.33 -14.00
N LEU A 138 12.29 5.32 -13.60
CA LEU A 138 12.02 6.51 -14.43
C LEU A 138 13.24 7.43 -14.59
N GLY A 139 14.09 7.52 -13.59
CA GLY A 139 15.32 8.33 -13.61
C GLY A 139 16.39 7.74 -14.53
N GLU A 140 16.46 6.42 -14.61
CA GLU A 140 17.37 5.68 -15.50
C GLU A 140 16.89 5.65 -16.96
N GLY A 141 15.60 5.95 -17.21
CA GLY A 141 15.02 5.92 -18.56
C GLY A 141 14.83 4.50 -19.10
N THR A 142 14.88 3.49 -18.25
CA THR A 142 14.85 2.07 -18.62
C THR A 142 13.43 1.49 -18.70
N GLY A 143 12.38 2.28 -18.41
CA GLY A 143 11.01 1.80 -18.39
C GLY A 143 10.21 2.43 -17.25
N GLY A 144 9.60 1.62 -16.39
CA GLY A 144 8.79 2.06 -15.25
C GLY A 144 7.32 2.28 -15.58
N LEU A 145 6.90 2.07 -16.84
CA LEU A 145 5.49 2.22 -17.21
C LEU A 145 4.62 1.12 -16.61
N ALA A 146 5.09 -0.13 -16.63
CA ALA A 146 4.37 -1.25 -16.03
C ALA A 146 4.29 -1.09 -14.51
N LEU A 147 5.40 -0.68 -13.86
CA LEU A 147 5.41 -0.37 -12.43
C LEU A 147 4.50 0.82 -12.10
N LEU A 148 4.50 1.89 -12.90
CA LEU A 148 3.59 3.02 -12.74
C LEU A 148 2.12 2.58 -12.79
N VAL A 149 1.76 1.76 -13.78
CA VAL A 149 0.39 1.25 -13.94
C VAL A 149 0.04 0.30 -12.80
N ALA A 150 0.96 -0.59 -12.41
CA ALA A 150 0.76 -1.51 -11.29
C ALA A 150 0.48 -0.75 -9.99
N ILE A 151 1.30 0.25 -9.64
CA ILE A 151 1.13 1.12 -8.46
C ILE A 151 -0.18 1.91 -8.54
N PHE A 152 -0.52 2.47 -9.70
CA PHE A 152 -1.79 3.19 -9.87
C PHE A 152 -2.99 2.28 -9.62
N VAL A 153 -2.94 1.07 -10.16
CA VAL A 153 -4.03 0.08 -10.07
C VAL A 153 -4.14 -0.49 -8.65
N SER A 154 -3.04 -0.64 -7.89
CA SER A 154 -3.09 -1.09 -6.48
C SER A 154 -3.56 0.01 -5.53
N ASN A 155 -3.02 1.20 -5.66
CA ASN A 155 -3.35 2.34 -4.81
C ASN A 155 -4.84 2.73 -4.85
N PHE A 156 -5.50 2.54 -6.00
CA PHE A 156 -6.90 2.91 -6.14
C PHE A 156 -7.84 2.07 -5.25
N PRO A 157 -7.86 0.73 -5.32
CA PRO A 157 -8.70 -0.08 -4.43
C PRO A 157 -8.28 0.01 -2.96
N GLU A 158 -7.00 0.15 -2.64
CA GLU A 158 -6.52 0.32 -1.26
C GLU A 158 -7.09 1.58 -0.61
N SER A 159 -6.95 2.71 -1.27
CA SER A 159 -7.50 3.98 -0.78
C SER A 159 -9.03 3.99 -0.73
N LEU A 160 -9.66 3.28 -1.65
CA LEU A 160 -11.10 3.10 -1.67
C LEU A 160 -11.59 2.31 -0.46
N VAL A 161 -10.97 1.16 -0.15
CA VAL A 161 -11.26 0.35 1.08
C VAL A 161 -11.01 1.18 2.32
N GLY A 162 -9.85 1.81 2.41
CA GLY A 162 -9.46 2.59 3.56
C GLY A 162 -10.40 3.76 3.82
N SER A 163 -10.81 4.45 2.77
CA SER A 163 -11.77 5.56 2.88
C SER A 163 -13.16 5.09 3.27
N ALA A 164 -13.62 3.97 2.73
CA ALA A 164 -14.90 3.36 3.13
C ALA A 164 -14.88 2.92 4.61
N SER A 165 -13.76 2.34 5.06
CA SER A 165 -13.56 1.96 6.46
C SER A 165 -13.55 3.19 7.38
N MET A 166 -12.81 4.25 7.03
CA MET A 166 -12.82 5.50 7.80
C MET A 166 -14.21 6.15 7.87
N ARG A 167 -14.98 6.08 6.78
CA ARG A 167 -16.36 6.55 6.75
C ARG A 167 -17.25 5.75 7.68
N ALA A 168 -17.13 4.42 7.67
CA ALA A 168 -17.88 3.54 8.57
C ALA A 168 -17.57 3.82 10.06
N GLN A 169 -16.36 4.32 10.35
CA GLN A 169 -15.93 4.78 11.68
C GLN A 169 -16.39 6.22 12.02
N GLY A 170 -17.24 6.84 11.20
CA GLY A 170 -17.78 8.18 11.44
C GLY A 170 -16.84 9.34 11.14
N ARG A 171 -15.72 9.10 10.43
CA ARG A 171 -14.80 10.18 10.06
C ARG A 171 -15.41 11.14 9.06
N SER A 172 -15.09 12.42 9.23
CA SER A 172 -15.54 13.43 8.30
C SER A 172 -14.86 13.27 6.92
N ARG A 173 -15.59 13.58 5.86
CA ARG A 173 -15.07 13.52 4.48
C ARG A 173 -13.80 14.38 4.29
N LYS A 174 -13.73 15.55 4.95
CA LYS A 174 -12.55 16.42 4.92
C LYS A 174 -11.33 15.75 5.54
N TYR A 175 -11.53 15.05 6.66
CA TYR A 175 -10.46 14.29 7.31
C TYR A 175 -9.95 13.16 6.42
N ILE A 176 -10.86 12.33 5.87
CA ILE A 176 -10.54 11.22 4.98
C ILE A 176 -9.73 11.74 3.78
N LEU A 177 -10.24 12.74 3.08
CA LEU A 177 -9.56 13.30 1.91
C LEU A 177 -8.21 13.93 2.28
N GLY A 178 -8.13 14.64 3.39
CA GLY A 178 -6.87 15.25 3.87
C GLY A 178 -5.79 14.20 4.16
N MET A 179 -6.16 13.07 4.76
CA MET A 179 -5.25 11.94 5.02
C MET A 179 -4.70 11.35 3.72
N TRP A 180 -5.57 11.05 2.75
CA TRP A 180 -5.16 10.46 1.49
C TRP A 180 -4.38 11.43 0.60
N VAL A 181 -4.67 12.73 0.64
CA VAL A 181 -3.86 13.75 -0.01
C VAL A 181 -2.46 13.85 0.62
N ALA A 182 -2.36 13.76 1.94
CA ALA A 182 -1.06 13.73 2.63
C ALA A 182 -0.25 12.49 2.25
N CYS A 183 -0.89 11.30 2.18
CA CYS A 183 -0.28 10.08 1.67
C CYS A 183 0.22 10.27 0.23
N ALA A 184 -0.64 10.75 -0.67
CA ALA A 184 -0.28 10.98 -2.07
C ALA A 184 0.90 11.97 -2.21
N ALA A 185 0.95 13.00 -1.40
CA ALA A 185 2.08 13.92 -1.36
C ALA A 185 3.38 13.23 -0.92
N LEU A 186 3.32 12.41 0.13
CA LEU A 186 4.46 11.62 0.61
C LEU A 186 4.99 10.67 -0.46
N LEU A 187 4.11 9.91 -1.11
CA LEU A 187 4.48 8.98 -2.18
C LEU A 187 5.04 9.71 -3.42
N THR A 188 4.49 10.88 -3.75
CA THR A 188 5.06 11.73 -4.80
C THR A 188 6.49 12.17 -4.46
N VAL A 189 6.76 12.51 -3.20
CA VAL A 189 8.13 12.82 -2.73
C VAL A 189 9.03 11.59 -2.84
N ALA A 190 8.54 10.40 -2.52
CA ALA A 190 9.29 9.15 -2.67
C ALA A 190 9.74 8.92 -4.13
N VAL A 191 8.85 9.15 -5.12
CA VAL A 191 9.23 9.09 -6.55
C VAL A 191 10.31 10.11 -6.89
N VAL A 192 10.22 11.33 -6.37
CA VAL A 192 11.23 12.38 -6.62
C VAL A 192 12.59 12.01 -6.03
N VAL A 193 12.59 11.42 -4.84
CA VAL A 193 13.83 10.93 -4.19
C VAL A 193 14.46 9.80 -5.03
N GLY A 194 13.64 8.88 -5.52
CA GLY A 194 14.10 7.81 -6.42
C GLY A 194 14.69 8.36 -7.73
N ALA A 195 13.96 9.23 -8.40
CA ALA A 195 14.34 9.77 -9.72
C ALA A 195 15.50 10.80 -9.68
N GLY A 196 15.78 11.37 -8.53
CA GLY A 196 16.85 12.36 -8.35
C GLY A 196 18.09 11.74 -7.70
N PRO A 197 18.21 11.80 -6.36
CA PRO A 197 19.41 11.36 -5.65
C PRO A 197 19.81 9.91 -5.91
N LEU A 198 18.82 9.01 -6.03
CA LEU A 198 19.10 7.59 -6.21
C LEU A 198 19.43 7.23 -7.65
N ALA A 199 18.80 7.83 -8.64
CA ALA A 199 19.05 7.54 -10.05
C ALA A 199 20.49 7.89 -10.52
N VAL A 200 21.19 8.76 -9.79
CA VAL A 200 22.61 9.09 -10.07
C VAL A 200 23.61 8.26 -9.26
N THR A 201 23.11 7.33 -8.46
CA THR A 201 23.94 6.43 -7.63
C THR A 201 24.50 5.28 -8.48
N PRO A 202 25.68 4.75 -8.17
CA PRO A 202 26.22 3.60 -8.91
C PRO A 202 25.23 2.42 -8.94
N PRO A 203 25.07 1.73 -10.09
CA PRO A 203 24.10 0.64 -10.26
C PRO A 203 24.17 -0.43 -9.16
N GLU A 204 25.39 -0.80 -8.78
CA GLU A 204 25.61 -1.78 -7.71
C GLU A 204 25.03 -1.35 -6.33
N THR A 205 24.97 -0.05 -6.08
CA THR A 205 24.42 0.50 -4.82
C THR A 205 22.89 0.52 -4.85
N ILE A 206 22.30 0.76 -6.03
CA ILE A 206 20.86 0.78 -6.25
C ILE A 206 20.25 -0.62 -6.16
N SER A 207 21.00 -1.67 -6.48
CA SER A 207 20.56 -3.06 -6.43
C SER A 207 19.90 -3.41 -5.08
N LEU A 208 20.52 -3.06 -3.95
CA LEU A 208 19.96 -3.35 -2.63
C LEU A 208 18.62 -2.65 -2.35
N PRO A 209 18.46 -1.33 -2.57
CA PRO A 209 17.16 -0.66 -2.42
C PRO A 209 16.06 -1.23 -3.33
N LEU A 210 16.35 -1.58 -4.58
CA LEU A 210 15.39 -2.19 -5.49
C LEU A 210 14.93 -3.56 -4.99
N ALA A 211 15.87 -4.42 -4.60
CA ALA A 211 15.54 -5.73 -4.03
C ALA A 211 14.80 -5.60 -2.70
N PHE A 212 15.17 -4.63 -1.86
CA PHE A 212 14.44 -4.34 -0.62
C PHE A 212 12.99 -3.96 -0.91
N ALA A 213 12.75 -3.07 -1.88
CA ALA A 213 11.41 -2.69 -2.30
C ALA A 213 10.63 -3.92 -2.80
N ALA A 214 11.23 -4.75 -3.67
CA ALA A 214 10.62 -5.98 -4.15
C ALA A 214 10.22 -6.92 -3.01
N GLY A 215 11.08 -7.07 -1.99
CA GLY A 215 10.80 -7.90 -0.82
C GLY A 215 9.68 -7.36 0.06
N ALA A 216 9.65 -6.05 0.28
CA ALA A 216 8.59 -5.39 1.05
C ALA A 216 7.22 -5.54 0.34
N VAL A 217 7.18 -5.28 -0.97
CA VAL A 217 5.95 -5.44 -1.79
C VAL A 217 5.50 -6.90 -1.81
N LEU A 218 6.40 -7.86 -1.98
CA LEU A 218 6.05 -9.28 -1.97
C LEU A 218 5.44 -9.71 -0.62
N ALA A 219 5.99 -9.23 0.48
CA ALA A 219 5.46 -9.51 1.81
C ALA A 219 4.08 -8.86 2.02
N SER A 220 3.90 -7.60 1.57
CA SER A 220 2.62 -6.90 1.61
C SER A 220 1.54 -7.61 0.80
N LEU A 221 1.85 -8.06 -0.41
CA LEU A 221 0.92 -8.84 -1.24
C LEU A 221 0.41 -10.09 -0.52
N ALA A 222 1.31 -10.80 0.17
CA ALA A 222 0.99 -12.01 0.90
C ALA A 222 0.22 -11.75 2.20
N ASP A 223 0.51 -10.64 2.88
CA ASP A 223 -0.04 -10.29 4.18
C ASP A 223 -1.39 -9.56 4.07
N THR A 224 -1.57 -8.73 3.05
CA THR A 224 -2.72 -7.82 2.93
C THR A 224 -3.56 -8.04 1.67
N LEU A 225 -3.05 -7.72 0.48
CA LEU A 225 -3.84 -7.66 -0.74
C LEU A 225 -4.48 -9.00 -1.14
N MET A 226 -3.70 -10.07 -1.17
CA MET A 226 -4.20 -11.38 -1.58
C MET A 226 -5.18 -12.00 -0.58
N PRO A 227 -4.92 -11.99 0.75
CA PRO A 227 -5.88 -12.45 1.74
C PRO A 227 -7.20 -11.67 1.68
N GLU A 228 -7.15 -10.35 1.61
CA GLU A 228 -8.35 -9.51 1.56
C GLU A 228 -9.17 -9.75 0.27
N ALA A 229 -8.51 -9.89 -0.87
CA ALA A 229 -9.15 -10.22 -2.12
C ALA A 229 -9.87 -11.58 -2.05
N TYR A 230 -9.19 -12.60 -1.53
CA TYR A 230 -9.75 -13.96 -1.41
C TYR A 230 -10.92 -14.02 -0.42
N GLU A 231 -10.80 -13.38 0.74
CA GLU A 231 -11.86 -13.32 1.76
C GLU A 231 -13.15 -12.71 1.18
N LYS A 232 -13.04 -11.65 0.38
CA LYS A 232 -14.20 -10.93 -0.18
C LYS A 232 -14.75 -11.53 -1.47
N GLY A 233 -13.91 -12.18 -2.29
CA GLY A 233 -14.24 -12.65 -3.63
C GLY A 233 -14.21 -14.15 -3.84
N GLY A 234 -13.58 -14.90 -2.94
CA GLY A 234 -13.40 -16.34 -3.04
C GLY A 234 -12.51 -16.77 -4.22
N PRO A 235 -12.60 -18.04 -4.67
CA PRO A 235 -11.69 -18.60 -5.69
C PRO A 235 -11.68 -17.88 -7.04
N THR A 236 -12.76 -17.16 -7.39
CA THR A 236 -12.88 -16.45 -8.67
C THR A 236 -11.89 -15.30 -8.83
N VAL A 237 -11.32 -14.81 -7.74
CA VAL A 237 -10.30 -13.75 -7.76
C VAL A 237 -9.02 -14.18 -8.49
N ALA A 238 -8.73 -15.49 -8.56
CA ALA A 238 -7.58 -16.00 -9.28
C ALA A 238 -7.56 -15.59 -10.78
N LEU A 239 -8.74 -15.47 -11.40
CA LEU A 239 -8.84 -14.99 -12.79
C LEU A 239 -8.47 -13.51 -12.90
N SER A 240 -8.88 -12.70 -11.92
CA SER A 240 -8.52 -11.28 -11.88
C SER A 240 -7.03 -11.10 -11.65
N THR A 241 -6.41 -11.89 -10.76
CA THR A 241 -4.95 -11.90 -10.55
C THR A 241 -4.22 -12.25 -11.85
N ALA A 242 -4.65 -13.31 -12.56
CA ALA A 242 -4.06 -13.67 -13.84
C ALA A 242 -4.20 -12.57 -14.90
N ALA A 243 -5.35 -11.90 -14.96
CA ALA A 243 -5.57 -10.79 -15.87
C ALA A 243 -4.66 -9.59 -15.56
N GLY A 244 -4.49 -9.25 -14.28
CA GLY A 244 -3.58 -8.20 -13.85
C GLY A 244 -2.13 -8.51 -14.19
N PHE A 245 -1.69 -9.74 -13.93
CA PHE A 245 -0.36 -10.23 -14.30
C PHE A 245 -0.10 -10.07 -15.80
N VAL A 246 -1.02 -10.56 -16.65
CA VAL A 246 -0.86 -10.50 -18.11
C VAL A 246 -0.83 -9.07 -18.61
N LEU A 247 -1.72 -8.19 -18.10
CA LEU A 247 -1.72 -6.79 -18.52
C LEU A 247 -0.38 -6.11 -18.18
N SER A 248 0.07 -6.26 -16.95
CA SER A 248 1.34 -5.65 -16.49
C SER A 248 2.53 -6.20 -17.29
N PHE A 249 2.55 -7.51 -17.58
CA PHE A 249 3.59 -8.13 -18.41
C PHE A 249 3.61 -7.56 -19.84
N VAL A 250 2.44 -7.40 -20.46
CA VAL A 250 2.36 -6.77 -21.79
C VAL A 250 2.90 -5.35 -21.76
N LEU A 251 2.58 -4.57 -20.71
CA LEU A 251 3.09 -3.20 -20.57
C LEU A 251 4.60 -3.14 -20.34
N ALA A 252 5.17 -4.12 -19.64
CA ALA A 252 6.62 -4.22 -19.43
C ALA A 252 7.40 -4.60 -20.70
N THR A 253 6.72 -5.17 -21.71
CA THR A 253 7.35 -5.59 -22.97
C THR A 253 7.15 -4.58 -24.11
N LEU A 254 6.40 -3.50 -23.92
CA LEU A 254 6.21 -2.41 -24.88
C LEU A 254 7.26 -1.32 -24.73
#